data_0415ddad710ee1a9358c509cdf8d7bd8
#
_entry.id   0415ddad710ee1a9358c509cdf8d7bd8
#
_cell.length_a   1.000
_cell.length_b   1.000
_cell.length_c   1.000
_cell.angle_alpha   90.00
_cell.angle_beta   90.00
_cell.angle_gamma   90.00
#
_symmetry.space_group_name_H-M   'P 1'
#
loop_
_entity.id
_entity.type
_entity.pdbx_description
1 polymer ?
#
loop_
_entity_poly.entity_id
_entity_poly.type
_entity_poly.pdbx_seq_one_letter_code
_entity_poly.pdbx_strand_id
1 'polypeptide(L)'
;MQLIVDPRLKYNYASWYLYGLAQVVGRRNISYDVRPFRSLKYETIPDYNSGLALIYKEGTFVQKIFIDTEDRAVVFEDRYEWCDVYGKVNPTFEQVTQLKKLKAIGPEFGITLHRSFISVFNCLLHYIKGRKHTALPFKAYLRDYLYTNIRRRPLAHYTRPIQVKDHYIFHASTLWYNRFAATDTNMYRGEFLKACQKAGLQIEGGLYFLHGDDVLAEMPDYPRYKELYKDFIYEQRLSMDDYICKTQESVLVFNTPSVCECHGWKLAEYLCMGKAIISTPLTRAMPGEGLVHGENVHFVQTPEEIYDAIVRITQDVAYRQKLEQGARSYFKKWISPEQVIRRLLNHSCSSTC
;
A
#
# COMPACT_ATOMS: atom_id res chain seq x y z
N MET A 1 15.39 6.78 -24.57
CA MET A 1 14.43 6.35 -23.52
C MET A 1 13.41 7.46 -23.32
N GLN A 2 12.11 7.16 -23.43
CA GLN A 2 10.99 8.10 -23.24
C GLN A 2 9.82 7.37 -22.60
N LEU A 3 9.14 8.01 -21.66
CA LEU A 3 7.95 7.49 -21.02
C LEU A 3 6.77 8.45 -21.22
N ILE A 4 5.63 7.91 -21.66
CA ILE A 4 4.37 8.64 -21.75
C ILE A 4 3.43 8.10 -20.69
N VAL A 5 2.87 8.99 -19.89
CA VAL A 5 1.96 8.67 -18.78
C VAL A 5 0.58 9.20 -19.10
N ASP A 6 -0.46 8.39 -18.84
CA ASP A 6 -1.84 8.89 -18.91
C ASP A 6 -2.07 9.91 -17.80
N PRO A 7 -2.45 11.16 -18.12
CA PRO A 7 -2.67 12.19 -17.12
C PRO A 7 -3.94 11.96 -16.28
N ARG A 8 -4.82 11.03 -16.66
CA ARG A 8 -6.07 10.70 -15.94
C ARG A 8 -5.80 9.74 -14.78
N LEU A 9 -4.95 10.12 -13.86
CA LEU A 9 -4.49 9.28 -12.75
C LEU A 9 -5.08 9.72 -11.41
N LYS A 10 -5.20 8.78 -10.46
CA LYS A 10 -5.46 9.06 -9.04
C LYS A 10 -4.11 9.25 -8.34
N TYR A 11 -3.75 10.53 -8.10
CA TYR A 11 -2.41 10.92 -7.68
C TYR A 11 -1.96 10.26 -6.38
N ASN A 12 -2.88 10.11 -5.43
CA ASN A 12 -2.60 9.48 -4.14
C ASN A 12 -2.07 8.04 -4.28
N TYR A 13 -2.56 7.26 -5.25
CA TYR A 13 -2.06 5.91 -5.56
C TYR A 13 -0.90 5.94 -6.56
N ALA A 14 -0.99 6.79 -7.57
CA ALA A 14 0.02 6.88 -8.61
C ALA A 14 1.36 7.45 -8.11
N SER A 15 1.38 8.21 -7.02
CA SER A 15 2.58 8.88 -6.48
C SER A 15 3.74 7.90 -6.24
N TRP A 16 3.46 6.70 -5.75
CA TRP A 16 4.43 5.63 -5.56
C TRP A 16 5.16 5.27 -6.86
N TYR A 17 4.40 5.00 -7.90
CA TYR A 17 4.92 4.60 -9.20
C TYR A 17 5.59 5.77 -9.94
N LEU A 18 5.03 6.98 -9.84
CA LEU A 18 5.64 8.19 -10.39
C LEU A 18 7.01 8.46 -9.77
N TYR A 19 7.18 8.19 -8.47
CA TYR A 19 8.49 8.24 -7.82
C TYR A 19 9.45 7.23 -8.44
N GLY A 20 9.05 5.96 -8.54
CA GLY A 20 9.86 4.89 -9.13
C GLY A 20 10.24 5.20 -10.59
N LEU A 21 9.29 5.67 -11.39
CA LEU A 21 9.54 6.10 -12.78
C LEU A 21 10.58 7.21 -12.85
N ALA A 22 10.48 8.21 -11.97
CA ALA A 22 11.44 9.30 -11.93
C ALA A 22 12.86 8.83 -11.56
N GLN A 23 13.00 7.79 -10.74
CA GLN A 23 14.29 7.18 -10.38
C GLN A 23 14.87 6.34 -11.53
N VAL A 24 14.04 5.57 -12.22
CA VAL A 24 14.50 4.60 -13.23
C VAL A 24 14.71 5.26 -14.60
N VAL A 25 13.75 6.08 -15.04
CA VAL A 25 13.75 6.66 -16.40
C VAL A 25 14.31 8.08 -16.38
N GLY A 26 14.28 8.75 -15.24
CA GLY A 26 14.65 10.16 -15.09
C GLY A 26 13.48 11.09 -15.44
N ARG A 27 13.28 12.12 -14.61
CA ARG A 27 12.14 13.05 -14.73
C ARG A 27 11.99 13.73 -16.07
N ARG A 28 13.12 14.04 -16.74
CA ARG A 28 13.13 14.73 -18.04
C ARG A 28 12.58 13.87 -19.19
N ASN A 29 12.59 12.55 -19.01
CA ASN A 29 12.12 11.59 -19.99
C ASN A 29 10.65 11.20 -19.82
N ILE A 30 9.97 11.77 -18.81
CA ILE A 30 8.56 11.52 -18.51
C ILE A 30 7.69 12.65 -19.09
N SER A 31 6.76 12.27 -19.92
CA SER A 31 5.76 13.17 -20.51
C SER A 31 4.35 12.70 -20.19
N TYR A 32 3.38 13.62 -20.23
CA TYR A 32 1.96 13.32 -20.00
C TYR A 32 1.16 13.65 -21.25
N ASP A 33 0.45 12.66 -21.79
CA ASP A 33 -0.39 12.81 -22.98
C ASP A 33 -1.53 11.78 -22.96
N VAL A 34 -2.77 12.23 -23.12
CA VAL A 34 -3.96 11.35 -23.09
C VAL A 34 -4.17 10.63 -24.44
N ARG A 35 -3.64 11.14 -25.53
CA ARG A 35 -3.92 10.65 -26.90
C ARG A 35 -3.68 9.15 -27.10
N PRO A 36 -2.57 8.56 -26.61
CA PRO A 36 -2.32 7.14 -26.78
C PRO A 36 -3.22 6.22 -25.93
N PHE A 37 -3.94 6.78 -24.95
CA PHE A 37 -4.75 6.06 -23.98
C PHE A 37 -6.25 6.26 -24.17
N ARG A 38 -6.70 6.82 -25.30
CA ARG A 38 -8.11 7.15 -25.56
C ARG A 38 -9.03 5.94 -25.58
N SER A 39 -8.51 4.78 -25.95
CA SER A 39 -9.26 3.52 -25.95
C SER A 39 -9.55 3.00 -24.55
N LEU A 40 -8.76 3.40 -23.55
CA LEU A 40 -9.00 3.03 -22.15
C LEU A 40 -10.13 3.87 -21.59
N LYS A 41 -11.23 3.20 -21.25
CA LYS A 41 -12.37 3.82 -20.57
C LYS A 41 -12.19 3.63 -19.08
N TYR A 42 -12.11 4.74 -18.34
CA TYR A 42 -12.18 4.72 -16.89
C TYR A 42 -13.64 4.88 -16.48
N GLU A 43 -14.06 4.17 -15.43
CA GLU A 43 -15.41 4.27 -14.92
C GLU A 43 -15.73 5.72 -14.51
N THR A 44 -16.98 6.13 -14.71
CA THR A 44 -17.48 7.48 -14.45
C THR A 44 -17.64 7.80 -12.97
N ILE A 45 -17.43 6.82 -12.10
CA ILE A 45 -17.50 7.01 -10.65
C ILE A 45 -16.25 7.76 -10.19
N PRO A 46 -16.39 8.93 -9.53
CA PRO A 46 -15.28 9.83 -9.21
C PRO A 46 -14.12 9.23 -8.42
N ASP A 47 -14.33 8.11 -7.73
CA ASP A 47 -13.34 7.48 -6.86
C ASP A 47 -12.54 6.33 -7.51
N TYR A 48 -12.82 5.97 -8.78
CA TYR A 48 -12.33 4.74 -9.39
C TYR A 48 -11.47 4.92 -10.65
N ASN A 49 -10.44 5.75 -10.58
CA ASN A 49 -9.30 5.57 -11.47
C ASN A 49 -8.24 4.75 -10.74
N SER A 50 -8.51 3.47 -10.52
CA SER A 50 -7.64 2.55 -9.80
C SER A 50 -6.50 2.02 -10.65
N GLY A 51 -5.86 2.89 -11.45
CA GLY A 51 -4.76 2.44 -12.26
C GLY A 51 -3.95 3.55 -12.91
N LEU A 52 -2.81 3.16 -13.48
CA LEU A 52 -1.88 4.03 -14.17
C LEU A 52 -1.45 3.38 -15.49
N ALA A 53 -1.81 3.97 -16.61
CA ALA A 53 -1.40 3.52 -17.93
C ALA A 53 -0.12 4.24 -18.38
N LEU A 54 0.82 3.48 -18.93
CA LEU A 54 2.15 3.93 -19.34
C LEU A 54 2.51 3.39 -20.71
N ILE A 55 3.26 4.18 -21.49
CA ILE A 55 3.94 3.69 -22.70
C ILE A 55 5.43 4.02 -22.56
N TYR A 56 6.24 2.98 -22.53
CA TYR A 56 7.68 3.07 -22.53
C TYR A 56 8.22 2.93 -23.95
N LYS A 57 9.19 3.77 -24.33
CA LYS A 57 9.82 3.77 -25.66
C LYS A 57 11.34 3.87 -25.53
N GLU A 58 12.04 2.97 -26.23
CA GLU A 58 13.51 2.98 -26.32
C GLU A 58 13.94 2.52 -27.70
N GLY A 59 14.48 3.44 -28.50
CA GLY A 59 14.70 3.18 -29.90
C GLY A 59 13.42 2.79 -30.66
N THR A 60 13.40 1.61 -31.24
CA THR A 60 12.20 1.01 -31.88
C THR A 60 11.33 0.21 -30.96
N PHE A 61 11.80 -0.08 -29.73
CA PHE A 61 11.05 -0.83 -28.74
C PHE A 61 9.96 0.04 -28.11
N VAL A 62 8.73 -0.48 -28.09
CA VAL A 62 7.56 0.16 -27.46
C VAL A 62 6.87 -0.86 -26.58
N GLN A 63 6.63 -0.51 -25.32
CA GLN A 63 5.95 -1.37 -24.35
C GLN A 63 4.79 -0.59 -23.70
N LYS A 64 3.61 -1.17 -23.69
CA LYS A 64 2.43 -0.68 -22.99
C LYS A 64 2.33 -1.37 -21.64
N ILE A 65 2.20 -0.59 -20.58
CA ILE A 65 2.13 -1.09 -19.20
C ILE A 65 0.88 -0.52 -18.55
N PHE A 66 0.13 -1.37 -17.86
CA PHE A 66 -0.94 -0.96 -17.00
C PHE A 66 -0.62 -1.38 -15.56
N ILE A 67 -0.68 -0.43 -14.63
CA ILE A 67 -0.53 -0.67 -13.19
C ILE A 67 -1.91 -0.56 -12.57
N ASP A 68 -2.41 -1.65 -12.02
CA ASP A 68 -3.71 -1.77 -11.39
C ASP A 68 -3.56 -1.74 -9.86
N THR A 69 -4.08 -0.67 -9.24
CA THR A 69 -4.05 -0.43 -7.80
C THR A 69 -5.38 -0.76 -7.10
N GLU A 70 -6.25 -1.52 -7.77
CA GLU A 70 -7.54 -1.92 -7.24
C GLU A 70 -7.40 -2.92 -6.08
N ASP A 71 -8.15 -2.70 -5.00
CA ASP A 71 -8.16 -3.58 -3.83
C ASP A 71 -8.76 -4.96 -4.15
N ARG A 72 -9.76 -5.01 -5.02
CA ARG A 72 -10.38 -6.26 -5.49
C ARG A 72 -9.43 -7.05 -6.39
N ALA A 73 -9.56 -8.36 -6.37
CA ALA A 73 -8.80 -9.25 -7.26
C ALA A 73 -9.32 -9.28 -8.73
N VAL A 74 -10.14 -8.32 -9.12
CA VAL A 74 -10.65 -8.22 -10.49
C VAL A 74 -9.54 -7.79 -11.44
N VAL A 75 -9.44 -8.43 -12.60
CA VAL A 75 -8.61 -7.99 -13.72
C VAL A 75 -9.52 -7.38 -14.78
N PHE A 76 -9.26 -6.16 -15.16
CA PHE A 76 -10.07 -5.46 -16.18
C PHE A 76 -9.61 -5.89 -17.58
N GLU A 77 -10.50 -6.57 -18.29
CA GLU A 77 -10.21 -7.20 -19.59
C GLU A 77 -9.71 -6.18 -20.63
N ASP A 78 -10.38 -5.05 -20.77
CA ASP A 78 -10.02 -3.97 -21.70
C ASP A 78 -8.59 -3.46 -21.48
N ARG A 79 -8.16 -3.36 -20.23
CA ARG A 79 -6.83 -2.90 -19.82
C ARG A 79 -5.78 -4.00 -19.99
N TYR A 80 -6.18 -5.24 -19.67
CA TYR A 80 -5.32 -6.41 -19.85
C TYR A 80 -5.03 -6.69 -21.34
N GLU A 81 -6.02 -6.54 -22.20
CA GLU A 81 -5.83 -6.65 -23.66
C GLU A 81 -4.97 -5.53 -24.22
N TRP A 82 -5.21 -4.29 -23.73
CA TRP A 82 -4.48 -3.12 -24.21
C TRP A 82 -2.97 -3.16 -23.91
N CYS A 83 -2.55 -3.71 -22.76
CA CYS A 83 -1.17 -3.67 -22.32
C CYS A 83 -0.36 -4.92 -22.71
N ASP A 84 0.97 -4.76 -22.71
CA ASP A 84 1.93 -5.86 -22.85
C ASP A 84 2.30 -6.42 -21.47
N VAL A 85 2.26 -5.57 -20.42
CA VAL A 85 2.50 -5.93 -19.00
C VAL A 85 1.41 -5.33 -18.13
N TYR A 86 0.80 -6.18 -17.31
CA TYR A 86 -0.23 -5.81 -16.33
C TYR A 86 0.31 -5.99 -14.91
N GLY A 87 0.71 -4.90 -14.26
CA GLY A 87 1.14 -4.92 -12.86
C GLY A 87 -0.07 -4.82 -11.94
N LYS A 88 -0.30 -5.79 -11.05
CA LYS A 88 -1.42 -5.76 -10.10
C LYS A 88 -0.96 -5.86 -8.66
N VAL A 89 -1.52 -5.01 -7.79
CA VAL A 89 -1.17 -4.97 -6.36
C VAL A 89 -1.74 -6.16 -5.57
N ASN A 90 -2.97 -6.58 -5.90
CA ASN A 90 -3.70 -7.60 -5.16
C ASN A 90 -4.19 -8.76 -6.06
N PRO A 91 -3.32 -9.43 -6.84
CA PRO A 91 -3.74 -10.58 -7.64
C PRO A 91 -3.95 -11.81 -6.75
N THR A 92 -4.80 -12.72 -7.20
CA THR A 92 -4.84 -14.08 -6.61
C THR A 92 -3.62 -14.88 -7.07
N PHE A 93 -3.30 -15.96 -6.34
CA PHE A 93 -2.24 -16.90 -6.73
C PHE A 93 -2.54 -17.54 -8.09
N GLU A 94 -3.81 -17.86 -8.35
CA GLU A 94 -4.26 -18.41 -9.62
C GLU A 94 -4.05 -17.43 -10.78
N GLN A 95 -4.41 -16.15 -10.61
CA GLN A 95 -4.22 -15.13 -11.64
C GLN A 95 -2.75 -14.97 -12.03
N VAL A 96 -1.84 -15.03 -11.05
CA VAL A 96 -0.39 -14.91 -11.33
C VAL A 96 0.12 -16.09 -12.17
N THR A 97 -0.46 -17.29 -11.99
CA THR A 97 -0.07 -18.48 -12.76
C THR A 97 -0.72 -18.55 -14.13
N GLN A 98 -1.97 -18.12 -14.26
CA GLN A 98 -2.74 -18.26 -15.50
C GLN A 98 -2.57 -17.09 -16.47
N LEU A 99 -2.40 -15.86 -15.97
CA LEU A 99 -2.38 -14.65 -16.80
C LEU A 99 -0.96 -14.23 -17.16
N LYS A 100 -0.51 -14.55 -18.36
CA LYS A 100 0.88 -14.36 -18.83
C LYS A 100 1.42 -12.92 -18.73
N LYS A 101 0.55 -11.91 -18.95
CA LYS A 101 0.95 -10.50 -18.88
C LYS A 101 0.94 -9.98 -17.44
N LEU A 102 0.29 -10.69 -16.51
CA LEU A 102 0.10 -10.22 -15.14
C LEU A 102 1.35 -10.47 -14.29
N LYS A 103 1.75 -9.42 -13.56
CA LYS A 103 2.82 -9.48 -12.57
C LYS A 103 2.30 -8.98 -11.22
N ALA A 104 2.47 -9.77 -10.17
CA ALA A 104 2.27 -9.30 -8.81
C ALA A 104 3.32 -8.22 -8.50
N ILE A 105 2.87 -7.03 -8.10
CA ILE A 105 3.77 -5.91 -7.78
C ILE A 105 3.83 -5.60 -6.29
N GLY A 106 2.91 -6.17 -5.51
CA GLY A 106 2.80 -5.99 -4.06
C GLY A 106 2.16 -4.68 -3.67
N PRO A 107 1.92 -4.50 -2.36
CA PRO A 107 1.29 -3.31 -1.85
C PRO A 107 2.18 -2.07 -2.00
N GLU A 108 1.53 -0.93 -2.18
CA GLU A 108 2.12 0.40 -2.17
C GLU A 108 1.49 1.26 -1.09
N PHE A 109 1.95 2.49 -0.95
CA PHE A 109 1.29 3.55 -0.18
C PHE A 109 1.55 4.93 -0.80
N GLY A 110 0.62 5.85 -0.58
CA GLY A 110 0.75 7.21 -1.11
C GLY A 110 1.92 7.96 -0.47
N ILE A 111 2.70 8.65 -1.30
CA ILE A 111 3.84 9.46 -0.87
C ILE A 111 3.77 10.88 -1.44
N THR A 112 4.39 11.83 -0.76
CA THR A 112 4.53 13.21 -1.27
C THR A 112 5.76 13.29 -2.17
N LEU A 113 5.56 13.72 -3.43
CA LEU A 113 6.65 13.85 -4.41
C LEU A 113 7.21 15.27 -4.50
N HIS A 114 6.36 16.28 -4.29
CA HIS A 114 6.68 17.67 -4.53
C HIS A 114 6.14 18.57 -3.42
N ARG A 115 6.71 19.77 -3.32
CA ARG A 115 6.13 20.85 -2.50
C ARG A 115 4.73 21.22 -3.03
N SER A 116 3.86 21.71 -2.17
CA SER A 116 2.45 21.94 -2.47
C SER A 116 2.19 22.78 -3.74
N PHE A 117 2.96 23.84 -3.97
CA PHE A 117 2.79 24.66 -5.16
C PHE A 117 3.13 23.94 -6.47
N ILE A 118 4.17 23.09 -6.46
CA ILE A 118 4.53 22.25 -7.62
C ILE A 118 3.45 21.21 -7.88
N SER A 119 2.88 20.63 -6.83
CA SER A 119 1.80 19.66 -6.94
C SER A 119 0.53 20.28 -7.54
N VAL A 120 0.17 21.50 -7.14
CA VAL A 120 -0.97 22.23 -7.72
C VAL A 120 -0.72 22.54 -9.20
N PHE A 121 0.49 22.97 -9.55
CA PHE A 121 0.86 23.21 -10.94
C PHE A 121 0.79 21.94 -11.79
N ASN A 122 1.34 20.83 -11.30
CA ASN A 122 1.25 19.53 -11.97
C ASN A 122 -0.20 19.06 -12.10
N CYS A 123 -1.03 19.25 -11.06
CA CYS A 123 -2.44 18.95 -11.09
C CYS A 123 -3.14 19.70 -12.25
N LEU A 124 -2.90 20.99 -12.37
CA LEU A 124 -3.47 21.81 -13.45
C LEU A 124 -3.03 21.32 -14.83
N LEU A 125 -1.74 21.06 -15.01
CA LEU A 125 -1.21 20.54 -16.28
C LEU A 125 -1.81 19.17 -16.65
N HIS A 126 -1.89 18.25 -15.69
CA HIS A 126 -2.46 16.92 -15.94
C HIS A 126 -3.95 17.02 -16.24
N TYR A 127 -4.68 17.85 -15.51
CA TYR A 127 -6.10 18.07 -15.76
C TYR A 127 -6.36 18.65 -17.15
N ILE A 128 -5.64 19.70 -17.55
CA ILE A 128 -5.79 20.32 -18.89
C ILE A 128 -5.54 19.26 -19.99
N LYS A 129 -4.53 18.42 -19.83
CA LYS A 129 -4.20 17.37 -20.79
C LYS A 129 -5.23 16.24 -20.84
N GLY A 130 -5.88 15.92 -19.71
CA GLY A 130 -6.82 14.81 -19.59
C GLY A 130 -8.30 15.19 -19.71
N ARG A 131 -8.67 16.47 -19.49
CA ARG A 131 -10.06 16.94 -19.24
C ARG A 131 -11.10 16.52 -20.26
N LYS A 132 -10.72 16.41 -21.53
CA LYS A 132 -11.65 16.02 -22.60
C LYS A 132 -12.01 14.52 -22.58
N HIS A 133 -11.30 13.73 -21.78
CA HIS A 133 -11.42 12.27 -21.71
C HIS A 133 -11.59 11.74 -20.28
N THR A 134 -12.00 12.61 -19.35
CA THR A 134 -12.33 12.23 -17.97
C THR A 134 -13.66 12.87 -17.57
N ALA A 135 -14.46 12.14 -16.80
CA ALA A 135 -15.69 12.63 -16.19
C ALA A 135 -15.41 13.37 -14.86
N LEU A 136 -14.18 13.30 -14.33
CA LEU A 136 -13.82 13.92 -13.06
C LEU A 136 -13.78 15.45 -13.18
N PRO A 137 -14.52 16.19 -12.33
CA PRO A 137 -14.41 17.64 -12.26
C PRO A 137 -13.05 18.07 -11.69
N PHE A 138 -12.58 19.25 -12.07
CA PHE A 138 -11.30 19.79 -11.59
C PHE A 138 -11.18 19.80 -10.07
N LYS A 139 -12.27 20.11 -9.35
CA LYS A 139 -12.30 20.13 -7.88
C LYS A 139 -11.94 18.78 -7.28
N ALA A 140 -12.44 17.68 -7.85
CA ALA A 140 -12.12 16.32 -7.37
C ALA A 140 -10.65 15.97 -7.64
N TYR A 141 -10.15 16.35 -8.82
CA TYR A 141 -8.76 16.15 -9.20
C TYR A 141 -7.81 16.94 -8.27
N LEU A 142 -8.08 18.21 -8.04
CA LEU A 142 -7.31 19.08 -7.14
C LEU A 142 -7.35 18.55 -5.69
N ARG A 143 -8.51 18.08 -5.23
CA ARG A 143 -8.65 17.49 -3.90
C ARG A 143 -7.70 16.31 -3.69
N ASP A 144 -7.54 15.43 -4.66
CA ASP A 144 -6.66 14.27 -4.57
C ASP A 144 -5.18 14.69 -4.45
N TYR A 145 -4.74 15.68 -5.22
CA TYR A 145 -3.38 16.22 -5.13
C TYR A 145 -3.10 16.93 -3.80
N LEU A 146 -4.03 17.76 -3.34
CA LEU A 146 -3.90 18.45 -2.06
C LEU A 146 -3.95 17.46 -0.89
N TYR A 147 -4.85 16.48 -0.93
CA TYR A 147 -4.93 15.43 0.06
C TYR A 147 -3.59 14.68 0.20
N THR A 148 -2.98 14.31 -0.92
CA THR A 148 -1.67 13.64 -0.94
C THR A 148 -0.59 14.51 -0.29
N ASN A 149 -0.57 15.83 -0.56
CA ASN A 149 0.42 16.72 0.05
C ASN A 149 0.21 16.91 1.56
N ILE A 150 -1.03 16.95 2.03
CA ILE A 150 -1.35 17.20 3.44
C ILE A 150 -1.20 15.91 4.26
N ARG A 151 -1.68 14.80 3.71
CA ARG A 151 -1.83 13.54 4.43
C ARG A 151 -0.73 12.52 4.20
N ARG A 152 0.23 12.79 3.30
CA ARG A 152 1.32 11.87 3.01
C ARG A 152 2.66 12.54 3.31
N ARG A 153 3.72 11.73 3.36
CA ARG A 153 5.09 12.18 3.58
C ARG A 153 6.02 11.64 2.49
N PRO A 154 7.15 12.30 2.23
CA PRO A 154 8.19 11.76 1.37
C PRO A 154 8.66 10.38 1.85
N LEU A 155 9.02 9.49 0.92
CA LEU A 155 9.48 8.14 1.23
C LEU A 155 10.64 8.11 2.25
N ALA A 156 11.51 9.12 2.22
CA ALA A 156 12.61 9.25 3.16
C ALA A 156 12.18 9.35 4.64
N HIS A 157 10.94 9.79 4.94
CA HIS A 157 10.44 9.82 6.32
C HIS A 157 10.23 8.42 6.88
N TYR A 158 9.86 7.45 6.04
CA TYR A 158 9.62 6.05 6.43
C TYR A 158 10.91 5.25 6.61
N THR A 159 12.03 5.73 6.06
CA THR A 159 13.31 5.01 6.10
C THR A 159 14.32 5.61 7.07
N ARG A 160 13.95 6.66 7.81
CA ARG A 160 14.81 7.26 8.83
C ARG A 160 15.11 6.25 9.95
N PRO A 161 16.37 6.11 10.37
CA PRO A 161 16.68 5.30 11.53
C PRO A 161 16.11 5.96 12.78
N ILE A 162 15.29 5.22 13.53
CA ILE A 162 14.76 5.63 14.83
C ILE A 162 15.07 4.52 15.82
N GLN A 163 15.35 4.88 17.07
CA GLN A 163 15.60 3.92 18.13
C GLN A 163 14.28 3.19 18.47
N VAL A 164 14.30 1.88 18.40
CA VAL A 164 13.21 1.01 18.81
C VAL A 164 13.14 0.97 20.34
N LYS A 165 11.94 1.08 20.89
CA LYS A 165 11.66 0.95 22.33
C LYS A 165 11.19 -0.46 22.61
N ASP A 166 11.96 -1.24 23.37
CA ASP A 166 11.76 -2.69 23.54
C ASP A 166 10.41 -3.10 24.18
N HIS A 167 9.80 -2.23 24.98
CA HIS A 167 8.52 -2.50 25.67
C HIS A 167 7.38 -1.61 25.17
N TYR A 168 7.50 -1.05 23.96
CA TYR A 168 6.51 -0.11 23.41
C TYR A 168 5.98 -0.59 22.07
N ILE A 169 4.66 -0.48 21.91
CA ILE A 169 3.99 -0.62 20.62
C ILE A 169 3.06 0.57 20.37
N PHE A 170 3.02 0.98 19.15
CA PHE A 170 1.99 1.85 18.62
C PHE A 170 1.13 1.07 17.63
N HIS A 171 -0.17 1.05 17.85
CA HIS A 171 -1.13 0.43 16.94
C HIS A 171 -2.22 1.42 16.58
N ALA A 172 -2.43 1.69 15.29
CA ALA A 172 -3.49 2.55 14.80
C ALA A 172 -4.23 1.84 13.67
N SER A 173 -5.34 1.22 13.96
CA SER A 173 -6.18 0.54 12.98
C SER A 173 -7.62 1.00 13.10
N THR A 174 -8.31 1.14 11.98
CA THR A 174 -9.75 1.34 11.97
C THR A 174 -10.44 0.00 12.26
N LEU A 175 -11.45 -0.02 13.14
CA LEU A 175 -12.43 -1.08 13.12
C LEU A 175 -13.20 -0.96 11.81
N TRP A 176 -13.10 -2.00 10.99
CA TRP A 176 -13.81 -2.00 9.71
C TRP A 176 -15.31 -2.20 9.93
N TYR A 177 -16.09 -1.36 9.32
CA TYR A 177 -17.56 -1.40 9.29
C TYR A 177 -18.10 -1.81 7.92
N ASN A 178 -17.22 -2.11 6.98
CA ASN A 178 -17.57 -2.41 5.60
C ASN A 178 -17.76 -3.93 5.46
N ARG A 179 -18.88 -4.35 4.84
CA ARG A 179 -19.19 -5.74 4.51
C ARG A 179 -18.13 -6.46 3.68
N PHE A 180 -17.22 -5.71 3.03
CA PHE A 180 -16.10 -6.24 2.28
C PHE A 180 -14.85 -6.46 3.13
N ALA A 181 -14.87 -6.11 4.42
CA ALA A 181 -13.77 -6.45 5.31
C ALA A 181 -13.70 -7.96 5.49
N ALA A 182 -12.48 -8.51 5.56
CA ALA A 182 -12.30 -9.92 5.92
C ALA A 182 -12.94 -10.17 7.29
N THR A 183 -13.67 -11.27 7.43
CA THR A 183 -14.57 -11.57 8.55
C THR A 183 -13.91 -11.41 9.91
N ASP A 184 -12.65 -11.80 10.03
CA ASP A 184 -11.94 -11.85 11.32
C ASP A 184 -10.99 -10.67 11.56
N THR A 185 -10.92 -9.71 10.63
CA THR A 185 -9.95 -8.61 10.72
C THR A 185 -10.10 -7.81 12.01
N ASN A 186 -11.34 -7.48 12.40
CA ASN A 186 -11.60 -6.71 13.64
C ASN A 186 -11.24 -7.50 14.90
N MET A 187 -11.56 -8.79 14.89
CA MET A 187 -11.22 -9.70 15.99
C MET A 187 -9.70 -9.80 16.16
N TYR A 188 -8.96 -10.13 15.12
CA TYR A 188 -7.50 -10.23 15.20
C TYR A 188 -6.83 -8.94 15.68
N ARG A 189 -7.31 -7.77 15.27
CA ARG A 189 -6.78 -6.47 15.73
C ARG A 189 -7.02 -6.24 17.21
N GLY A 190 -8.20 -6.61 17.71
CA GLY A 190 -8.54 -6.50 19.13
C GLY A 190 -7.76 -7.50 19.97
N GLU A 191 -7.70 -8.76 19.56
CA GLU A 191 -6.95 -9.79 20.30
C GLU A 191 -5.44 -9.50 20.30
N PHE A 192 -4.90 -8.89 19.25
CA PHE A 192 -3.51 -8.41 19.26
C PHE A 192 -3.27 -7.39 20.40
N LEU A 193 -4.15 -6.42 20.56
CA LEU A 193 -4.00 -5.42 21.64
C LEU A 193 -4.14 -6.04 23.03
N LYS A 194 -5.08 -6.97 23.22
CA LYS A 194 -5.19 -7.73 24.48
C LYS A 194 -3.93 -8.55 24.77
N ALA A 195 -3.38 -9.20 23.74
CA ALA A 195 -2.14 -9.96 23.86
C ALA A 195 -0.94 -9.06 24.20
N CYS A 196 -0.84 -7.86 23.61
CA CYS A 196 0.17 -6.88 23.98
C CYS A 196 0.05 -6.44 25.45
N GLN A 197 -1.18 -6.17 25.91
CA GLN A 197 -1.45 -5.82 27.31
C GLN A 197 -1.04 -6.96 28.26
N LYS A 198 -1.42 -8.20 27.92
CA LYS A 198 -1.03 -9.40 28.68
C LYS A 198 0.49 -9.60 28.73
N ALA A 199 1.20 -9.24 27.65
CA ALA A 199 2.67 -9.28 27.58
C ALA A 199 3.36 -8.10 28.31
N GLY A 200 2.62 -7.19 28.94
CA GLY A 200 3.16 -6.05 29.67
C GLY A 200 3.76 -4.96 28.80
N LEU A 201 3.37 -4.87 27.52
CA LEU A 201 3.83 -3.82 26.64
C LEU A 201 3.09 -2.51 26.89
N GLN A 202 3.81 -1.39 26.79
CA GLN A 202 3.21 -0.06 26.76
C GLN A 202 2.52 0.13 25.40
N ILE A 203 1.19 0.27 25.43
CA ILE A 203 0.37 0.43 24.22
C ILE A 203 0.03 1.91 24.02
N GLU A 204 0.23 2.41 22.83
CA GLU A 204 -0.26 3.70 22.39
C GLU A 204 -1.08 3.57 21.10
N GLY A 205 -2.11 4.41 20.93
CA GLY A 205 -3.07 4.29 19.84
C GLY A 205 -4.17 3.29 20.17
N GLY A 206 -4.61 2.51 19.17
CA GLY A 206 -5.69 1.55 19.37
C GLY A 206 -6.55 1.35 18.12
N LEU A 207 -7.84 1.12 18.34
CA LEU A 207 -8.84 0.84 17.31
C LEU A 207 -9.72 2.08 17.10
N TYR A 208 -9.62 2.69 15.93
CA TYR A 208 -10.45 3.84 15.58
C TYR A 208 -11.85 3.37 15.21
N PHE A 209 -12.83 3.84 15.99
CA PHE A 209 -14.25 3.58 15.77
C PHE A 209 -14.90 4.72 15.00
N LEU A 210 -15.60 4.40 13.91
CA LEU A 210 -16.37 5.36 13.13
C LEU A 210 -17.81 5.41 13.63
N HIS A 211 -18.35 6.61 13.73
CA HIS A 211 -19.75 6.84 14.07
C HIS A 211 -20.53 7.17 12.80
N GLY A 212 -21.75 6.66 12.70
CA GLY A 212 -22.70 6.99 11.63
C GLY A 212 -23.77 5.92 11.45
N ASP A 213 -24.98 6.31 11.08
CA ASP A 213 -26.09 5.39 10.83
C ASP A 213 -25.82 4.46 9.64
N ASP A 214 -25.10 4.95 8.62
CA ASP A 214 -24.68 4.17 7.45
C ASP A 214 -23.79 2.97 7.84
N VAL A 215 -22.99 3.14 8.90
CA VAL A 215 -22.08 2.11 9.42
C VAL A 215 -22.87 0.90 9.97
N LEU A 216 -23.94 1.18 10.72
CA LEU A 216 -24.80 0.14 11.30
C LEU A 216 -25.61 -0.60 10.26
N ALA A 217 -26.00 0.08 9.18
CA ALA A 217 -26.71 -0.54 8.07
C ALA A 217 -25.84 -1.57 7.31
N GLU A 218 -24.53 -1.29 7.17
CA GLU A 218 -23.61 -2.19 6.49
C GLU A 218 -23.10 -3.35 7.37
N MET A 219 -22.95 -3.11 8.69
CA MET A 219 -22.39 -4.08 9.64
C MET A 219 -23.14 -4.02 10.99
N PRO A 220 -24.27 -4.74 11.14
CA PRO A 220 -25.06 -4.72 12.37
C PRO A 220 -24.28 -5.11 13.63
N ASP A 221 -23.30 -6.01 13.51
CA ASP A 221 -22.46 -6.48 14.62
C ASP A 221 -21.35 -5.47 15.03
N TYR A 222 -21.24 -4.36 14.34
CA TYR A 222 -20.16 -3.38 14.59
C TYR A 222 -20.12 -2.85 16.03
N PRO A 223 -21.27 -2.56 16.69
CA PRO A 223 -21.27 -2.14 18.11
C PRO A 223 -20.67 -3.17 19.05
N ARG A 224 -20.80 -4.47 18.75
CA ARG A 224 -20.20 -5.55 19.54
C ARG A 224 -18.68 -5.42 19.63
N TYR A 225 -18.01 -5.06 18.56
CA TYR A 225 -16.55 -4.85 18.58
C TYR A 225 -16.15 -3.65 19.41
N LYS A 226 -16.96 -2.58 19.44
CA LYS A 226 -16.73 -1.43 20.33
C LYS A 226 -16.78 -1.83 21.79
N GLU A 227 -17.77 -2.62 22.19
CA GLU A 227 -17.89 -3.07 23.59
C GLU A 227 -16.78 -4.08 23.94
N LEU A 228 -16.50 -5.04 23.07
CA LEU A 228 -15.50 -6.08 23.29
C LEU A 228 -14.07 -5.53 23.46
N TYR A 229 -13.78 -4.40 22.79
CA TYR A 229 -12.45 -3.78 22.77
C TYR A 229 -12.47 -2.35 23.27
N LYS A 230 -13.41 -1.99 24.16
CA LYS A 230 -13.62 -0.62 24.66
C LYS A 230 -12.38 0.05 25.24
N ASP A 231 -11.52 -0.71 25.91
CA ASP A 231 -10.29 -0.21 26.51
C ASP A 231 -9.22 0.18 25.46
N PHE A 232 -9.41 -0.23 24.21
CA PHE A 232 -8.52 0.05 23.09
C PHE A 232 -9.14 0.97 22.04
N ILE A 233 -10.34 1.51 22.30
CA ILE A 233 -10.96 2.46 21.36
C ILE A 233 -10.21 3.77 21.40
N TYR A 234 -9.84 4.24 20.22
CA TYR A 234 -9.07 5.44 20.00
C TYR A 234 -9.84 6.42 19.12
N GLU A 235 -10.10 7.61 19.60
CA GLU A 235 -10.94 8.60 18.90
C GLU A 235 -10.13 9.72 18.23
N GLN A 236 -8.88 9.91 18.62
CA GLN A 236 -8.05 11.00 18.13
C GLN A 236 -7.30 10.59 16.84
N ARG A 237 -7.37 11.44 15.84
CA ARG A 237 -6.54 11.28 14.64
C ARG A 237 -5.16 11.88 14.90
N LEU A 238 -4.13 11.07 14.73
CA LEU A 238 -2.75 11.50 14.78
C LEU A 238 -2.33 12.22 13.49
N SER A 239 -1.32 13.07 13.61
CA SER A 239 -0.60 13.55 12.44
C SER A 239 0.13 12.40 11.75
N MET A 240 0.43 12.55 10.46
CA MET A 240 1.19 11.52 9.74
C MET A 240 2.63 11.42 10.26
N ASP A 241 3.20 12.50 10.76
CA ASP A 241 4.55 12.50 11.35
C ASP A 241 4.58 11.69 12.65
N ASP A 242 3.60 11.89 13.53
CA ASP A 242 3.47 11.11 14.76
C ASP A 242 3.21 9.64 14.46
N TYR A 243 2.33 9.34 13.49
CA TYR A 243 2.05 7.97 13.05
C TYR A 243 3.32 7.26 12.61
N ILE A 244 4.12 7.89 11.74
CA ILE A 244 5.36 7.31 11.23
C ILE A 244 6.37 7.12 12.36
N CYS A 245 6.60 8.16 13.16
CA CYS A 245 7.56 8.14 14.26
C CYS A 245 7.23 7.03 15.27
N LYS A 246 6.00 7.01 15.78
CA LYS A 246 5.53 6.01 16.75
C LYS A 246 5.54 4.58 16.20
N THR A 247 5.20 4.40 14.92
CA THR A 247 5.31 3.10 14.26
C THR A 247 6.78 2.65 14.19
N GLN A 248 7.71 3.55 13.87
CA GLN A 248 9.13 3.24 13.82
C GLN A 248 9.71 2.93 15.21
N GLU A 249 9.27 3.62 16.26
CA GLU A 249 9.64 3.36 17.66
C GLU A 249 9.13 2.02 18.21
N SER A 250 8.06 1.48 17.65
CA SER A 250 7.43 0.24 18.12
C SER A 250 8.37 -0.95 18.00
N VAL A 251 8.40 -1.84 19.00
CA VAL A 251 9.18 -3.07 19.00
C VAL A 251 8.73 -4.05 17.91
N LEU A 252 7.44 -4.08 17.64
CA LEU A 252 6.82 -4.90 16.60
C LEU A 252 5.55 -4.21 16.05
N VAL A 253 5.02 -4.73 14.96
CA VAL A 253 3.78 -4.25 14.35
C VAL A 253 2.89 -5.44 13.96
N PHE A 254 1.58 -5.20 13.82
CA PHE A 254 0.61 -6.22 13.45
C PHE A 254 -0.10 -5.90 12.14
N ASN A 255 -0.15 -6.87 11.24
CA ASN A 255 -0.79 -6.79 9.94
C ASN A 255 -1.94 -7.79 9.82
N THR A 256 -3.02 -7.34 9.21
CA THR A 256 -4.16 -8.16 8.80
C THR A 256 -4.57 -7.78 7.38
N PRO A 257 -5.23 -8.66 6.61
CA PRO A 257 -5.90 -8.26 5.39
C PRO A 257 -6.84 -7.08 5.63
N SER A 258 -7.04 -6.28 4.61
CA SER A 258 -7.94 -5.13 4.62
C SER A 258 -9.26 -5.48 3.89
N VAL A 259 -9.98 -4.48 3.37
CA VAL A 259 -11.18 -4.68 2.56
C VAL A 259 -10.87 -5.54 1.34
N CYS A 260 -11.83 -6.37 0.91
CA CYS A 260 -11.67 -7.30 -0.23
C CYS A 260 -10.46 -8.25 -0.07
N GLU A 261 -10.04 -8.51 1.16
CA GLU A 261 -8.85 -9.32 1.48
C GLU A 261 -7.53 -8.78 0.89
N CYS A 262 -7.48 -7.50 0.55
CA CYS A 262 -6.30 -6.91 -0.06
C CYS A 262 -5.14 -6.73 0.93
N HIS A 263 -3.94 -6.61 0.39
CA HIS A 263 -2.81 -6.11 1.16
C HIS A 263 -3.07 -4.64 1.49
N GLY A 264 -3.17 -4.30 2.77
CA GLY A 264 -3.30 -2.91 3.17
C GLY A 264 -1.99 -2.13 2.98
N TRP A 265 -2.09 -0.81 2.84
CA TRP A 265 -0.94 0.10 2.76
C TRP A 265 0.04 -0.08 3.93
N LYS A 266 -0.47 -0.43 5.12
CA LYS A 266 0.35 -0.67 6.30
C LYS A 266 1.39 -1.76 6.09
N LEU A 267 1.07 -2.83 5.36
CA LEU A 267 2.05 -3.87 5.07
C LEU A 267 3.25 -3.29 4.31
N ALA A 268 3.01 -2.45 3.29
CA ALA A 268 4.08 -1.79 2.55
C ALA A 268 4.88 -0.80 3.43
N GLU A 269 4.19 -0.02 4.28
CA GLU A 269 4.83 0.88 5.24
C GLU A 269 5.72 0.12 6.23
N TYR A 270 5.23 -0.99 6.80
CA TYR A 270 5.97 -1.83 7.75
C TYR A 270 7.21 -2.47 7.13
N LEU A 271 7.08 -2.99 5.90
CA LEU A 271 8.21 -3.51 5.13
C LEU A 271 9.22 -2.41 4.81
N CYS A 272 8.76 -1.21 4.43
CA CYS A 272 9.61 -0.04 4.16
C CYS A 272 10.39 0.40 5.39
N MET A 273 9.74 0.44 6.56
CA MET A 273 10.35 0.78 7.83
C MET A 273 11.28 -0.32 8.35
N GLY A 274 11.15 -1.55 7.83
CA GLY A 274 11.88 -2.73 8.30
C GLY A 274 11.47 -3.11 9.71
N LYS A 275 10.19 -3.26 9.96
CA LYS A 275 9.63 -3.66 11.27
C LYS A 275 9.58 -5.17 11.43
N ALA A 276 9.69 -5.66 12.66
CA ALA A 276 9.28 -7.02 12.99
C ALA A 276 7.74 -7.11 12.87
N ILE A 277 7.26 -7.85 11.87
CA ILE A 277 5.85 -7.92 11.53
C ILE A 277 5.26 -9.22 12.02
N ILE A 278 4.22 -9.18 12.86
CA ILE A 278 3.31 -10.30 13.08
C ILE A 278 2.16 -10.11 12.08
N SER A 279 1.76 -11.16 11.37
CA SER A 279 0.68 -11.10 10.38
C SER A 279 -0.19 -12.35 10.41
N THR A 280 -1.47 -12.21 10.15
CA THR A 280 -2.28 -13.33 9.68
C THR A 280 -1.83 -13.74 8.27
N PRO A 281 -2.17 -14.95 7.78
CA PRO A 281 -1.82 -15.39 6.43
C PRO A 281 -2.28 -14.38 5.37
N LEU A 282 -1.48 -14.23 4.32
CA LEU A 282 -1.83 -13.37 3.20
C LEU A 282 -2.71 -14.12 2.21
N THR A 283 -3.77 -13.48 1.78
CA THR A 283 -4.78 -14.05 0.86
C THR A 283 -4.52 -13.69 -0.61
N ARG A 284 -3.59 -12.76 -0.85
CA ARG A 284 -3.19 -12.30 -2.19
C ARG A 284 -1.72 -12.61 -2.45
N ALA A 285 -1.38 -12.80 -3.73
CA ALA A 285 -0.02 -13.09 -4.13
C ALA A 285 0.88 -11.86 -3.98
N MET A 286 2.03 -12.08 -3.35
CA MET A 286 3.12 -11.11 -3.25
C MET A 286 4.15 -11.36 -4.36
N PRO A 287 4.97 -10.35 -4.73
CA PRO A 287 6.03 -10.55 -5.72
C PRO A 287 7.14 -11.49 -5.22
N GLY A 288 7.79 -12.18 -6.17
CA GLY A 288 8.84 -13.15 -5.87
C GLY A 288 8.30 -14.38 -5.13
N GLU A 289 9.02 -14.81 -4.12
CA GLU A 289 8.65 -15.97 -3.29
C GLU A 289 7.62 -15.62 -2.20
N GLY A 290 7.23 -14.32 -2.12
CA GLY A 290 6.34 -13.82 -1.09
C GLY A 290 7.04 -13.59 0.25
N LEU A 291 6.23 -13.42 1.31
CA LEU A 291 6.75 -13.32 2.67
C LEU A 291 6.88 -14.71 3.28
N VAL A 292 8.00 -14.93 3.98
CA VAL A 292 8.39 -16.23 4.56
C VAL A 292 8.40 -16.14 6.09
N HIS A 293 7.66 -17.04 6.75
CA HIS A 293 7.62 -17.14 8.21
C HIS A 293 9.02 -17.33 8.82
N GLY A 294 9.32 -16.53 9.83
CA GLY A 294 10.60 -16.58 10.54
C GLY A 294 11.79 -15.97 9.79
N GLU A 295 11.54 -15.39 8.59
CA GLU A 295 12.56 -14.67 7.81
C GLU A 295 12.27 -13.18 7.72
N ASN A 296 11.07 -12.81 7.24
CA ASN A 296 10.68 -11.41 7.06
C ASN A 296 9.29 -11.07 7.64
N VAL A 297 8.60 -12.08 8.18
CA VAL A 297 7.32 -11.99 8.86
C VAL A 297 7.17 -13.13 9.86
N HIS A 298 6.41 -12.92 10.93
CA HIS A 298 5.94 -13.99 11.81
C HIS A 298 4.45 -14.19 11.56
N PHE A 299 4.08 -15.27 10.87
CA PHE A 299 2.66 -15.60 10.65
C PHE A 299 2.07 -16.29 11.87
N VAL A 300 0.82 -15.91 12.19
CA VAL A 300 -0.04 -16.53 13.20
C VAL A 300 -1.33 -17.02 12.51
N GLN A 301 -1.72 -18.26 12.80
CA GLN A 301 -2.90 -18.88 12.19
C GLN A 301 -4.15 -18.64 13.03
N THR A 302 -4.00 -18.51 14.33
CA THR A 302 -5.10 -18.30 15.27
C THR A 302 -4.82 -17.11 16.20
N PRO A 303 -5.84 -16.50 16.82
CA PRO A 303 -5.65 -15.43 17.81
C PRO A 303 -4.82 -15.84 19.02
N GLU A 304 -4.89 -17.13 19.42
CA GLU A 304 -4.16 -17.66 20.57
C GLU A 304 -2.64 -17.63 20.35
N GLU A 305 -2.17 -17.79 19.13
CA GLU A 305 -0.75 -17.75 18.77
C GLU A 305 -0.14 -16.35 18.89
N ILE A 306 -0.96 -15.29 18.91
CA ILE A 306 -0.49 -13.89 18.91
C ILE A 306 0.35 -13.59 20.15
N TYR A 307 -0.05 -14.08 21.33
CA TYR A 307 0.67 -13.84 22.58
C TYR A 307 2.08 -14.43 22.51
N ASP A 308 2.21 -15.68 22.08
CA ASP A 308 3.49 -16.38 21.99
C ASP A 308 4.40 -15.73 20.95
N ALA A 309 3.83 -15.26 19.84
CA ALA A 309 4.55 -14.49 18.82
C ALA A 309 5.12 -13.17 19.39
N ILE A 310 4.32 -12.44 20.19
CA ILE A 310 4.75 -11.20 20.85
C ILE A 310 5.88 -11.49 21.83
N VAL A 311 5.72 -12.49 22.71
CA VAL A 311 6.72 -12.88 23.70
C VAL A 311 8.03 -13.27 23.00
N ARG A 312 7.96 -14.09 21.95
CA ARG A 312 9.13 -14.50 21.19
C ARG A 312 9.88 -13.32 20.59
N ILE A 313 9.17 -12.38 19.92
CA ILE A 313 9.81 -11.22 19.27
C ILE A 313 10.40 -10.24 20.28
N THR A 314 9.77 -10.08 21.45
CA THR A 314 10.24 -9.15 22.49
C THR A 314 11.38 -9.70 23.31
N GLN A 315 11.44 -11.03 23.53
CA GLN A 315 12.47 -11.67 24.35
C GLN A 315 13.67 -12.15 23.52
N ASP A 316 13.45 -12.59 22.27
CA ASP A 316 14.52 -13.01 21.37
C ASP A 316 14.90 -11.87 20.41
N VAL A 317 15.87 -11.06 20.84
CA VAL A 317 16.37 -9.90 20.07
C VAL A 317 16.96 -10.35 18.73
N ALA A 318 17.63 -11.52 18.66
CA ALA A 318 18.22 -12.02 17.42
C ALA A 318 17.11 -12.38 16.41
N TYR A 319 16.06 -13.04 16.88
CA TYR A 319 14.90 -13.36 16.04
C TYR A 319 14.19 -12.08 15.56
N ARG A 320 13.96 -11.09 16.43
CA ARG A 320 13.40 -9.79 16.05
C ARG A 320 14.23 -9.12 14.95
N GLN A 321 15.54 -9.00 15.17
CA GLN A 321 16.45 -8.38 14.19
C GLN A 321 16.46 -9.12 12.85
N LYS A 322 16.36 -10.44 12.87
CA LYS A 322 16.22 -11.24 11.64
C LYS A 322 14.97 -10.85 10.85
N LEU A 323 13.82 -10.74 11.52
CA LEU A 323 12.57 -10.30 10.89
C LEU A 323 12.67 -8.88 10.33
N GLU A 324 13.26 -7.95 11.09
CA GLU A 324 13.45 -6.55 10.68
C GLU A 324 14.34 -6.43 9.43
N GLN A 325 15.44 -7.15 9.42
CA GLN A 325 16.36 -7.22 8.27
C GLN A 325 15.71 -7.87 7.05
N GLY A 326 14.99 -8.96 7.27
CA GLY A 326 14.25 -9.68 6.24
C GLY A 326 13.16 -8.82 5.61
N ALA A 327 12.36 -8.12 6.42
CA ALA A 327 11.33 -7.18 5.95
C ALA A 327 11.94 -6.06 5.10
N ARG A 328 13.04 -5.44 5.57
CA ARG A 328 13.76 -4.40 4.84
C ARG A 328 14.38 -4.90 3.54
N SER A 329 14.94 -6.10 3.55
CA SER A 329 15.53 -6.73 2.36
C SER A 329 14.46 -7.06 1.32
N TYR A 330 13.32 -7.59 1.78
CA TYR A 330 12.18 -7.87 0.93
C TYR A 330 11.64 -6.59 0.28
N PHE A 331 11.45 -5.51 1.08
CA PHE A 331 11.06 -4.20 0.55
C PHE A 331 12.00 -3.72 -0.54
N LYS A 332 13.30 -3.70 -0.26
CA LYS A 332 14.32 -3.24 -1.22
C LYS A 332 14.34 -4.06 -2.50
N LYS A 333 14.16 -5.37 -2.41
CA LYS A 333 14.23 -6.29 -3.56
C LYS A 333 12.96 -6.27 -4.41
N TRP A 334 11.78 -6.15 -3.78
CA TRP A 334 10.51 -6.42 -4.45
C TRP A 334 9.51 -5.28 -4.44
N ILE A 335 9.42 -4.51 -3.35
CA ILE A 335 8.32 -3.56 -3.11
C ILE A 335 8.74 -2.13 -3.40
N SER A 336 10.00 -1.75 -3.22
CA SER A 336 10.43 -0.36 -3.43
C SER A 336 9.98 0.16 -4.80
N PRO A 337 9.58 1.45 -4.91
CA PRO A 337 9.02 2.01 -6.15
C PRO A 337 9.92 1.78 -7.35
N GLU A 338 11.23 1.92 -7.15
CA GLU A 338 12.24 1.71 -8.19
C GLU A 338 12.23 0.28 -8.70
N GLN A 339 12.22 -0.72 -7.80
CA GLN A 339 12.26 -2.12 -8.18
C GLN A 339 10.96 -2.59 -8.85
N VAL A 340 9.82 -2.10 -8.39
CA VAL A 340 8.54 -2.35 -9.05
C VAL A 340 8.61 -1.87 -10.51
N ILE A 341 9.08 -0.66 -10.75
CA ILE A 341 9.18 -0.12 -12.11
C ILE A 341 10.21 -0.90 -12.95
N ARG A 342 11.40 -1.23 -12.42
CA ARG A 342 12.40 -2.04 -13.15
C ARG A 342 11.82 -3.37 -13.60
N ARG A 343 11.04 -4.06 -12.75
CA ARG A 343 10.40 -5.33 -13.09
C ARG A 343 9.29 -5.19 -14.13
N LEU A 344 8.58 -4.06 -14.15
CA LEU A 344 7.52 -3.80 -15.13
C LEU A 344 8.09 -3.43 -16.49
N LEU A 345 9.19 -2.69 -16.54
CA LEU A 345 9.83 -2.27 -17.79
C LEU A 345 10.58 -3.41 -18.52
N ASN A 346 10.61 -4.62 -17.97
CA ASN A 346 11.35 -5.77 -18.57
C ASN A 346 12.79 -5.41 -18.97
N HIS A 347 13.42 -4.45 -18.29
CA HIS A 347 14.85 -4.29 -18.43
C HIS A 347 15.53 -5.57 -17.90
N SER A 348 15.85 -6.49 -18.82
CA SER A 348 16.99 -7.34 -18.61
C SER A 348 18.16 -6.38 -18.44
N CYS A 349 18.56 -6.14 -17.19
CA CYS A 349 19.92 -5.69 -16.96
C CYS A 349 20.81 -6.77 -17.57
N SER A 350 21.28 -6.53 -18.80
CA SER A 350 22.57 -7.01 -19.20
C SER A 350 23.52 -6.44 -18.14
N SER A 351 23.84 -7.29 -17.16
CA SER A 351 24.96 -7.12 -16.27
C SER A 351 26.19 -6.89 -17.13
N THR A 352 26.49 -5.65 -17.41
CA THR A 352 27.86 -5.25 -17.69
C THR A 352 28.51 -5.07 -16.35
N CYS A 353 29.31 -6.11 -16.01
CA CYS A 353 30.33 -6.07 -14.97
C CYS A 353 31.22 -4.83 -15.09
#